data_fc142df3449b4a8f951c1dc0b5f1106e
#
_entry.id   fc142df3449b4a8f951c1dc0b5f1106e
#
_cell.length_a   1.000
_cell.length_b   1.000
_cell.length_c   1.000
_cell.angle_alpha   90.00
_cell.angle_beta   90.00
_cell.angle_gamma   90.00
#
_symmetry.space_group_name_H-M   'P 1'
#
loop_
_entity.id
_entity.type
_entity.pdbx_description
1 polymer ?
#
loop_
_entity_poly.entity_id
_entity_poly.type
_entity_poly.pdbx_seq_one_letter_code
_entity_poly.pdbx_strand_id
1 'polypeptide(L)'
;QNIRIEASSGLSQEEIDRMKQEAEANADADKKAKEDIDKLNAADSMVFQVEKQMKDLEGKLPEDKKGPIDAALIELKAAHAAKDIAACDAAQEKLNEALQAASAEIQAAMQQEQGGDQGPDAGTGGDAGAADDVTDVDFEEVK
;
A
#
# COMPACT_ATOMS: atom_id res chain seq x y z
N GLN A 1 4.78 -36.95 -62.30
CA GLN A 1 3.87 -36.85 -61.14
C GLN A 1 4.00 -35.43 -60.57
N ASN A 2 2.98 -34.62 -60.82
CA ASN A 2 2.87 -33.30 -60.16
C ASN A 2 2.30 -33.51 -58.76
N ILE A 3 3.12 -33.35 -57.73
CA ILE A 3 2.69 -33.31 -56.36
C ILE A 3 2.22 -31.87 -56.15
N ARG A 4 0.91 -31.66 -56.11
CA ARG A 4 0.28 -30.41 -55.69
C ARG A 4 0.36 -30.37 -54.17
N ILE A 5 1.33 -29.62 -53.64
CA ILE A 5 1.37 -29.32 -52.22
C ILE A 5 0.29 -28.26 -52.01
N GLU A 6 -0.89 -28.67 -51.59
CA GLU A 6 -1.87 -27.75 -51.03
C GLU A 6 -1.38 -27.35 -49.67
N ALA A 7 -0.75 -26.20 -49.59
CA ALA A 7 -0.48 -25.53 -48.33
C ALA A 7 -1.82 -24.97 -47.80
N SER A 8 -2.61 -25.85 -47.24
CA SER A 8 -3.83 -25.51 -46.52
C SER A 8 -3.63 -25.80 -45.06
N SER A 9 -2.88 -24.99 -44.39
CA SER A 9 -2.86 -24.82 -42.95
C SER A 9 -2.77 -23.36 -42.56
N GLY A 10 -3.33 -22.49 -43.38
CA GLY A 10 -3.61 -21.13 -42.99
C GLY A 10 -4.95 -21.09 -42.28
N LEU A 11 -4.97 -20.66 -41.04
CA LEU A 11 -6.20 -20.26 -40.33
C LEU A 11 -6.98 -19.31 -41.24
N SER A 12 -8.30 -19.53 -41.34
CA SER A 12 -9.17 -18.60 -42.09
C SER A 12 -9.12 -17.21 -41.42
N GLN A 13 -9.42 -16.17 -42.22
CA GLN A 13 -9.47 -14.82 -41.67
C GLN A 13 -10.44 -14.69 -40.47
N GLU A 14 -11.54 -15.42 -40.54
CA GLU A 14 -12.54 -15.49 -39.47
C GLU A 14 -11.99 -16.16 -38.20
N GLU A 15 -11.16 -17.19 -38.33
CA GLU A 15 -10.50 -17.83 -37.18
C GLU A 15 -9.44 -16.93 -36.57
N ILE A 16 -8.70 -16.19 -37.37
CA ILE A 16 -7.72 -15.19 -36.89
C ILE A 16 -8.43 -14.08 -36.12
N ASP A 17 -9.53 -13.55 -36.64
CA ASP A 17 -10.29 -12.49 -36.03
C ASP A 17 -10.95 -12.96 -34.71
N ARG A 18 -11.45 -14.19 -34.67
CA ARG A 18 -11.97 -14.81 -33.46
C ARG A 18 -10.89 -14.99 -32.41
N MET A 19 -9.72 -15.50 -32.78
CA MET A 19 -8.57 -15.66 -31.88
C MET A 19 -8.08 -14.32 -31.31
N LYS A 20 -8.10 -13.25 -32.11
CA LYS A 20 -7.75 -11.90 -31.64
C LYS A 20 -8.76 -11.39 -30.63
N GLN A 21 -10.05 -11.53 -30.89
CA GLN A 21 -11.11 -11.13 -29.96
C GLN A 21 -11.03 -11.93 -28.64
N GLU A 22 -10.79 -13.24 -28.72
CA GLU A 22 -10.60 -14.07 -27.52
C GLU A 22 -9.34 -13.66 -26.74
N ALA A 23 -8.25 -13.33 -27.42
CA ALA A 23 -7.01 -12.84 -26.78
C ALA A 23 -7.19 -11.48 -26.12
N GLU A 24 -7.90 -10.55 -26.77
CA GLU A 24 -8.23 -9.23 -26.20
C GLU A 24 -9.14 -9.37 -24.97
N ALA A 25 -10.20 -10.21 -25.06
CA ALA A 25 -11.09 -10.45 -23.93
C ALA A 25 -10.36 -11.10 -22.73
N ASN A 26 -9.46 -12.03 -23.00
CA ASN A 26 -8.64 -12.66 -21.95
C ASN A 26 -7.66 -11.65 -21.33
N ALA A 27 -7.03 -10.78 -22.14
CA ALA A 27 -6.13 -9.75 -21.64
C ALA A 27 -6.85 -8.75 -20.71
N ASP A 28 -8.07 -8.37 -21.04
CA ASP A 28 -8.89 -7.48 -20.20
C ASP A 28 -9.31 -8.16 -18.89
N ALA A 29 -9.69 -9.45 -18.97
CA ALA A 29 -10.02 -10.24 -17.79
C ALA A 29 -8.81 -10.44 -16.86
N ASP A 30 -7.64 -10.73 -17.43
CA ASP A 30 -6.39 -10.89 -16.68
C ASP A 30 -5.96 -9.57 -16.03
N LYS A 31 -6.11 -8.46 -16.74
CA LYS A 31 -5.82 -7.12 -16.21
C LYS A 31 -6.72 -6.80 -15.03
N LYS A 32 -8.01 -7.04 -15.17
CA LYS A 32 -8.98 -6.84 -14.07
C LYS A 32 -8.66 -7.73 -12.87
N ALA A 33 -8.38 -9.01 -13.10
CA ALA A 33 -8.02 -9.93 -12.03
C ALA A 33 -6.75 -9.47 -11.28
N LYS A 34 -5.76 -8.92 -12.00
CA LYS A 34 -4.56 -8.35 -11.39
C LYS A 34 -4.89 -7.10 -10.58
N GLU A 35 -5.68 -6.17 -11.12
CA GLU A 35 -6.12 -4.97 -10.40
C GLU A 35 -6.88 -5.34 -9.11
N ASP A 36 -7.74 -6.35 -9.15
CA ASP A 36 -8.48 -6.83 -7.99
C ASP A 36 -7.53 -7.41 -6.92
N ILE A 37 -6.52 -8.18 -7.33
CA ILE A 37 -5.49 -8.70 -6.42
C ILE A 37 -4.66 -7.55 -5.81
N ASP A 38 -4.25 -6.58 -6.62
CA ASP A 38 -3.48 -5.42 -6.14
C ASP A 38 -4.28 -4.61 -5.11
N LYS A 39 -5.58 -4.44 -5.31
CA LYS A 39 -6.47 -3.80 -4.34
C LYS A 39 -6.61 -4.58 -3.04
N LEU A 40 -6.75 -5.89 -3.12
CA LEU A 40 -6.79 -6.74 -1.92
C LEU A 40 -5.47 -6.66 -1.13
N ASN A 41 -4.33 -6.70 -1.81
CA ASN A 41 -3.02 -6.54 -1.17
C ASN A 41 -2.86 -5.16 -0.52
N ALA A 42 -3.36 -4.11 -1.16
CA ALA A 42 -3.36 -2.75 -0.60
C ALA A 42 -4.25 -2.68 0.65
N ALA A 43 -5.43 -3.30 0.63
CA ALA A 43 -6.32 -3.38 1.78
C ALA A 43 -5.66 -4.11 2.97
N ASP A 44 -5.03 -5.25 2.73
CA ASP A 44 -4.32 -6.02 3.76
C ASP A 44 -3.16 -5.21 4.37
N SER A 45 -2.38 -4.55 3.53
CA SER A 45 -1.29 -3.67 3.97
C SER A 45 -1.80 -2.50 4.83
N MET A 46 -2.92 -1.89 4.45
CA MET A 46 -3.55 -0.81 5.21
C MET A 46 -4.07 -1.31 6.56
N VAL A 47 -4.73 -2.45 6.60
CA VAL A 47 -5.18 -3.10 7.84
C VAL A 47 -4.00 -3.27 8.79
N PHE A 48 -2.91 -3.86 8.32
CA PHE A 48 -1.73 -4.11 9.15
C PHE A 48 -1.09 -2.81 9.68
N GLN A 49 -0.96 -1.79 8.82
CA GLN A 49 -0.39 -0.50 9.20
C GLN A 49 -1.24 0.20 10.27
N VAL A 50 -2.56 0.24 10.05
CA VAL A 50 -3.48 0.91 10.98
C VAL A 50 -3.56 0.14 12.31
N GLU A 51 -3.60 -1.18 12.30
CA GLU A 51 -3.56 -1.97 13.53
C GLU A 51 -2.29 -1.72 14.35
N LYS A 52 -1.14 -1.68 13.69
CA LYS A 52 0.12 -1.36 14.33
C LYS A 52 0.08 0.05 14.93
N GLN A 53 -0.37 1.04 14.16
CA GLN A 53 -0.47 2.42 14.61
C GLN A 53 -1.44 2.56 15.80
N MET A 54 -2.59 1.90 15.75
CA MET A 54 -3.57 1.91 16.84
C MET A 54 -3.02 1.26 18.11
N LYS A 55 -2.22 0.21 17.97
CA LYS A 55 -1.53 -0.44 19.08
C LYS A 55 -0.46 0.46 19.71
N ASP A 56 0.34 1.15 18.87
CA ASP A 56 1.37 2.08 19.33
C ASP A 56 0.75 3.31 20.02
N LEU A 57 -0.46 3.68 19.64
CA LEU A 57 -1.23 4.79 20.21
C LEU A 57 -2.20 4.35 21.33
N GLU A 58 -2.12 3.12 21.79
CA GLU A 58 -3.00 2.60 22.83
C GLU A 58 -2.87 3.41 24.12
N GLY A 59 -4.01 3.91 24.60
CA GLY A 59 -4.06 4.79 25.79
C GLY A 59 -3.72 6.26 25.54
N LYS A 60 -3.34 6.65 24.31
CA LYS A 60 -2.99 8.03 23.96
C LYS A 60 -4.04 8.70 23.09
N LEU A 61 -4.82 7.91 22.35
CA LEU A 61 -5.87 8.39 21.49
C LEU A 61 -7.22 8.41 22.23
N PRO A 62 -7.97 9.52 22.15
CA PRO A 62 -9.32 9.59 22.74
C PRO A 62 -10.25 8.51 22.15
N GLU A 63 -11.11 7.94 22.99
CA GLU A 63 -12.05 6.88 22.61
C GLU A 63 -13.01 7.29 21.48
N ASP A 64 -13.41 8.56 21.45
CA ASP A 64 -14.27 9.12 20.39
C ASP A 64 -13.61 9.13 19.02
N LYS A 65 -12.28 9.17 18.94
CA LYS A 65 -11.49 9.08 17.72
C LYS A 65 -11.10 7.64 17.38
N LYS A 66 -10.86 6.83 18.40
CA LYS A 66 -10.53 5.42 18.23
C LYS A 66 -11.69 4.61 17.68
N GLY A 67 -12.90 4.82 18.19
CA GLY A 67 -14.10 4.06 17.80
C GLY A 67 -14.38 4.03 16.29
N PRO A 68 -14.40 5.18 15.59
CA PRO A 68 -14.59 5.21 14.14
C PRO A 68 -13.48 4.49 13.35
N ILE A 69 -12.24 4.56 13.81
CA ILE A 69 -11.10 3.87 13.17
C ILE A 69 -11.26 2.35 13.33
N ASP A 70 -11.55 1.89 14.55
CA ASP A 70 -11.76 0.46 14.83
C ASP A 70 -12.94 -0.10 14.02
N ALA A 71 -14.05 0.64 13.94
CA ALA A 71 -15.21 0.24 13.15
C ALA A 71 -14.88 0.11 11.65
N ALA A 72 -14.21 1.10 11.06
CA ALA A 72 -13.80 1.07 9.66
C ALA A 72 -12.77 -0.06 9.39
N LEU A 73 -11.89 -0.33 10.35
CA LEU A 73 -10.93 -1.42 10.27
C LEU A 73 -11.62 -2.80 10.24
N ILE A 74 -12.66 -2.99 11.06
CA ILE A 74 -13.46 -4.22 11.08
C ILE A 74 -14.19 -4.40 9.75
N GLU A 75 -14.78 -3.33 9.19
CA GLU A 75 -15.44 -3.36 7.88
C GLU A 75 -14.44 -3.73 6.78
N LEU A 76 -13.25 -3.14 6.78
CA LEU A 76 -12.21 -3.42 5.79
C LEU A 76 -11.72 -4.88 5.86
N LYS A 77 -11.52 -5.42 7.06
CA LYS A 77 -11.18 -6.83 7.24
C LYS A 77 -12.26 -7.78 6.75
N ALA A 78 -13.52 -7.46 7.02
CA ALA A 78 -14.64 -8.27 6.56
C ALA A 78 -14.75 -8.26 5.04
N ALA A 79 -14.62 -7.09 4.40
CA ALA A 79 -14.62 -6.93 2.95
C ALA A 79 -13.45 -7.68 2.29
N HIS A 80 -12.24 -7.59 2.87
CA HIS A 80 -11.06 -8.31 2.41
C HIS A 80 -11.24 -9.83 2.49
N ALA A 81 -11.77 -10.34 3.62
CA ALA A 81 -12.05 -11.76 3.79
C ALA A 81 -13.10 -12.29 2.79
N ALA A 82 -14.09 -11.45 2.46
CA ALA A 82 -15.10 -11.74 1.44
C ALA A 82 -14.57 -11.58 0.00
N LYS A 83 -13.38 -10.98 -0.19
CA LYS A 83 -12.81 -10.60 -1.49
C LYS A 83 -13.73 -9.67 -2.29
N ASP A 84 -14.50 -8.85 -1.60
CA ASP A 84 -15.40 -7.85 -2.19
C ASP A 84 -14.64 -6.54 -2.40
N ILE A 85 -14.22 -6.32 -3.64
CA ILE A 85 -13.39 -5.16 -4.01
C ILE A 85 -14.14 -3.84 -3.78
N ALA A 86 -15.43 -3.80 -4.11
CA ALA A 86 -16.22 -2.58 -3.93
C ALA A 86 -16.41 -2.24 -2.44
N ALA A 87 -16.63 -3.26 -1.60
CA ALA A 87 -16.70 -3.10 -0.16
C ALA A 87 -15.33 -2.72 0.43
N CYS A 88 -14.22 -3.25 -0.10
CA CYS A 88 -12.87 -2.85 0.29
C CYS A 88 -12.61 -1.38 -0.02
N ASP A 89 -12.92 -0.92 -1.24
CA ASP A 89 -12.75 0.48 -1.63
C ASP A 89 -13.55 1.42 -0.70
N ALA A 90 -14.83 1.11 -0.44
CA ALA A 90 -15.67 1.91 0.45
C ALA A 90 -15.17 1.91 1.92
N ALA A 91 -14.71 0.77 2.42
CA ALA A 91 -14.17 0.67 3.78
C ALA A 91 -12.84 1.39 3.92
N GLN A 92 -11.99 1.40 2.88
CA GLN A 92 -10.75 2.19 2.85
C GLN A 92 -11.03 3.70 2.91
N GLU A 93 -12.04 4.18 2.18
CA GLU A 93 -12.44 5.60 2.24
C GLU A 93 -12.87 5.98 3.66
N LYS A 94 -13.75 5.20 4.29
CA LYS A 94 -14.17 5.43 5.68
C LYS A 94 -13.00 5.42 6.66
N LEU A 95 -12.06 4.48 6.48
CA LEU A 95 -10.86 4.39 7.31
C LEU A 95 -9.97 5.63 7.15
N ASN A 96 -9.78 6.10 5.91
CA ASN A 96 -9.03 7.32 5.64
C ASN A 96 -9.70 8.56 6.25
N GLU A 97 -11.02 8.69 6.15
CA GLU A 97 -11.77 9.78 6.78
C GLU A 97 -11.61 9.76 8.31
N ALA A 98 -11.73 8.59 8.93
CA ALA A 98 -11.56 8.43 10.37
C ALA A 98 -10.13 8.77 10.82
N LEU A 99 -9.11 8.35 10.06
CA LEU A 99 -7.70 8.69 10.32
C LEU A 99 -7.43 10.19 10.13
N GLN A 100 -8.02 10.83 9.14
CA GLN A 100 -7.92 12.28 8.95
C GLN A 100 -8.56 13.04 10.11
N ALA A 101 -9.73 12.61 10.57
CA ALA A 101 -10.42 13.22 11.71
C ALA A 101 -9.65 13.04 13.02
N ALA A 102 -8.81 12.03 13.13
CA ALA A 102 -7.95 11.77 14.28
C ALA A 102 -6.51 12.26 14.10
N SER A 103 -6.16 12.85 12.96
CA SER A 103 -4.77 13.15 12.59
C SER A 103 -4.06 14.11 13.56
N ALA A 104 -4.78 15.10 14.08
CA ALA A 104 -4.23 16.07 15.03
C ALA A 104 -3.86 15.39 16.36
N GLU A 105 -4.73 14.52 16.85
CA GLU A 105 -4.53 13.75 18.09
C GLU A 105 -3.45 12.69 17.92
N ILE A 106 -3.39 12.04 16.76
CA ILE A 106 -2.35 11.07 16.41
C ILE A 106 -0.98 11.78 16.39
N GLN A 107 -0.86 12.95 15.78
CA GLN A 107 0.38 13.72 15.76
C GLN A 107 0.77 14.19 17.17
N ALA A 108 -0.17 14.65 17.98
CA ALA A 108 0.07 15.05 19.35
C ALA A 108 0.58 13.88 20.21
N ALA A 109 -0.01 12.69 20.04
CA ALA A 109 0.40 11.48 20.73
C ALA A 109 1.82 11.04 20.32
N MET A 110 2.15 11.10 19.02
CA MET A 110 3.50 10.77 18.52
C MET A 110 4.56 11.77 18.99
N GLN A 111 4.24 13.07 19.08
CA GLN A 111 5.17 14.09 19.59
C GLN A 111 5.48 13.90 21.08
N GLN A 112 4.52 13.41 21.87
CA GLN A 112 4.76 13.09 23.28
C GLN A 112 5.75 11.92 23.45
N GLU A 113 5.81 10.98 22.52
CA GLU A 113 6.82 9.90 22.54
C GLU A 113 8.22 10.40 22.23
N GLN A 114 8.35 11.33 21.28
CA GLN A 114 9.65 11.90 20.90
C GLN A 114 10.17 12.97 21.89
N GLY A 115 9.28 13.56 22.67
CA GLY A 115 9.62 14.58 23.69
C GLY A 115 9.98 14.02 25.06
N GLY A 116 9.83 12.72 25.28
CA GLY A 116 10.06 12.08 26.59
C GLY A 116 11.52 11.78 26.93
N ASP A 117 12.47 11.95 26.00
CA ASP A 117 13.91 11.66 26.21
C ASP A 117 14.83 12.91 26.15
N GLN A 118 14.28 14.10 26.42
CA GLN A 118 15.09 15.26 26.72
C GLN A 118 14.88 15.68 28.19
N GLY A 119 15.55 14.96 29.06
CA GLY A 119 15.82 15.46 30.42
C GLY A 119 16.58 16.80 30.36
N PRO A 120 16.31 17.71 31.27
CA PRO A 120 17.01 19.00 31.29
C PRO A 120 18.45 18.79 31.79
N ASP A 121 19.40 18.66 30.88
CA ASP A 121 20.80 18.88 31.23
C ASP A 121 21.14 20.35 30.98
N ALA A 122 21.10 21.07 32.08
CA ALA A 122 21.64 22.40 32.20
C ALA A 122 23.14 22.29 32.44
N GLY A 123 23.94 22.73 31.48
CA GLY A 123 25.38 22.76 31.73
C GLY A 123 26.20 23.38 30.61
N THR A 124 26.23 24.72 30.60
CA THR A 124 27.42 25.58 30.33
C THR A 124 28.54 25.06 29.40
N GLY A 125 28.79 25.87 28.36
CA GLY A 125 30.20 26.31 28.16
C GLY A 125 30.91 25.77 26.95
N GLY A 126 31.11 26.64 25.97
CA GLY A 126 32.46 26.86 25.46
C GLY A 126 32.90 26.11 24.21
N ASP A 127 33.02 26.96 23.21
CA ASP A 127 34.20 27.02 22.32
C ASP A 127 34.35 26.12 21.09
N ALA A 128 34.35 26.80 20.00
CA ALA A 128 35.11 26.71 18.74
C ALA A 128 35.75 25.39 18.31
N GLY A 129 35.52 25.06 17.04
CA GLY A 129 36.53 24.33 16.28
C GLY A 129 35.99 23.43 15.19
N ALA A 130 35.87 23.94 14.02
CA ALA A 130 36.29 23.48 12.72
C ALA A 130 36.35 21.97 12.40
N ALA A 131 35.95 21.73 11.19
CA ALA A 131 36.41 20.70 10.25
C ALA A 131 35.56 19.42 10.16
N ASP A 132 34.75 19.36 9.09
CA ASP A 132 35.04 18.53 7.90
C ASP A 132 35.37 17.05 8.22
N ASP A 133 34.39 16.20 8.08
CA ASP A 133 34.63 14.86 7.59
C ASP A 133 33.44 14.34 6.79
N VAL A 134 33.50 14.60 5.49
CA VAL A 134 32.62 13.99 4.48
C VAL A 134 33.18 12.61 4.22
N THR A 135 32.61 11.58 4.84
CA THR A 135 32.97 10.19 4.51
C THR A 135 32.29 9.84 3.19
N ASP A 136 33.11 9.86 2.16
CA ASP A 136 32.84 9.34 0.82
C ASP A 136 32.61 7.83 0.92
N VAL A 137 31.40 7.38 0.60
CA VAL A 137 31.08 5.95 0.50
C VAL A 137 31.33 5.53 -0.94
N ASP A 138 32.48 4.91 -1.16
CA ASP A 138 32.84 4.24 -2.41
C ASP A 138 31.80 3.15 -2.73
N PHE A 139 31.09 3.37 -3.83
CA PHE A 139 30.16 2.40 -4.41
C PHE A 139 30.93 1.53 -5.41
N GLU A 140 31.31 0.34 -5.02
CA GLU A 140 32.00 -0.63 -5.89
C GLU A 140 30.99 -1.32 -6.81
N GLU A 141 31.08 -1.01 -8.09
CA GLU A 141 30.31 -1.62 -9.16
C GLU A 141 30.94 -2.99 -9.50
N VAL A 142 30.23 -4.07 -9.16
CA VAL A 142 30.64 -5.44 -9.52
C VAL A 142 30.16 -5.76 -10.94
N LYS A 143 31.11 -6.03 -11.79
CA LYS A 143 30.98 -6.48 -13.17
C LYS A 143 30.57 -7.95 -13.26
#